data_124f54f7a33979efb608de03b84e444c
#
_entry.id   124f54f7a33979efb608de03b84e444c
#
_cell.length_a   1.000
_cell.length_b   1.000
_cell.length_c   1.000
_cell.angle_alpha   90.00
_cell.angle_beta   90.00
_cell.angle_gamma   90.00
#
_symmetry.space_group_name_H-M   'P 1'
#
loop_
_entity.id
_entity.type
_entity.pdbx_description
1 polymer ?
#
loop_
_entity_poly.entity_id
_entity_poly.type
_entity_poly.pdbx_seq_one_letter_code
_entity_poly.pdbx_strand_id
1 'polypeptide(L)'
;MSAKPKKGKYFIFILYFIFVEDIKNKIIEILFQGEITQRELRERLGISKSYLSEILKSMEDKGTIIRKKITKRTIVVGLNKKKFLRIGILKASEYAAVFLSSKEIKEFSVHIIIYNNSLEEMRDLLTEKIDIAFAPAITGLIFHMVDNDVVMISACSRGGSGVIYRDERIDYLGSTFLSTMDIISRQFSDKKVRIKYFSSPEEILNSYYRGDVQAISIWEPYFSIVEEGKKIQFSKDIICCGLITLKKNIDERILKFNEVFNYESNNLREGKNREEASKMISQRLNIDYEIILKSLDSYIFETKIDEEDIKKITNIIGMNLNEEVILRFINRQQNSL
;
A
#
# COMPACT_ATOMS: atom_id res chain seq x y z
N MET A 1 -61.53 3.61 11.31
CA MET A 1 -60.83 2.67 10.41
C MET A 1 -59.39 3.14 10.30
N SER A 2 -58.50 2.54 11.02
CA SER A 2 -57.07 2.91 11.09
C SER A 2 -56.30 2.03 10.09
N ALA A 3 -55.67 2.64 9.12
CA ALA A 3 -54.88 1.95 8.11
C ALA A 3 -53.53 1.49 8.74
N LYS A 4 -53.30 0.18 8.86
CA LYS A 4 -52.03 -0.38 9.25
C LYS A 4 -50.94 -0.08 8.23
N PRO A 5 -49.76 0.38 8.61
CA PRO A 5 -48.67 0.64 7.68
C PRO A 5 -48.15 -0.65 7.07
N LYS A 6 -47.95 -0.67 5.75
CA LYS A 6 -47.47 -1.81 4.95
C LYS A 6 -45.98 -2.06 5.23
N LYS A 7 -45.64 -2.78 6.29
CA LYS A 7 -44.26 -3.19 6.67
C LYS A 7 -43.50 -3.94 5.54
N GLY A 8 -44.20 -4.66 4.65
CA GLY A 8 -43.56 -5.43 3.59
C GLY A 8 -42.93 -4.62 2.45
N LYS A 9 -43.48 -3.43 2.11
CA LYS A 9 -42.91 -2.59 1.04
C LYS A 9 -41.57 -1.95 1.42
N TYR A 10 -41.38 -1.58 2.70
CA TYR A 10 -40.12 -1.01 3.19
C TYR A 10 -39.01 -2.06 3.21
N PHE A 11 -39.30 -3.31 3.58
CA PHE A 11 -38.32 -4.38 3.64
C PHE A 11 -37.79 -4.75 2.23
N ILE A 12 -38.67 -4.86 1.24
CA ILE A 12 -38.31 -5.12 -0.16
C ILE A 12 -37.47 -3.96 -0.73
N PHE A 13 -37.81 -2.72 -0.37
CA PHE A 13 -37.07 -1.53 -0.80
C PHE A 13 -35.64 -1.49 -0.22
N ILE A 14 -35.48 -1.85 1.06
CA ILE A 14 -34.16 -1.93 1.73
C ILE A 14 -33.32 -3.04 1.09
N LEU A 15 -33.87 -4.23 0.87
CA LEU A 15 -33.16 -5.33 0.21
C LEU A 15 -32.74 -4.97 -1.22
N TYR A 16 -33.60 -4.30 -1.98
CA TYR A 16 -33.28 -3.82 -3.32
C TYR A 16 -32.14 -2.79 -3.28
N PHE A 17 -32.17 -1.85 -2.33
CA PHE A 17 -31.13 -0.84 -2.17
C PHE A 17 -29.78 -1.47 -1.81
N ILE A 18 -29.75 -2.43 -0.88
CA ILE A 18 -28.53 -3.19 -0.50
C ILE A 18 -28.00 -3.95 -1.72
N PHE A 19 -28.85 -4.61 -2.49
CA PHE A 19 -28.45 -5.37 -3.67
C PHE A 19 -27.88 -4.48 -4.79
N VAL A 20 -28.46 -3.30 -5.03
CA VAL A 20 -27.97 -2.33 -6.01
C VAL A 20 -26.61 -1.80 -5.59
N GLU A 21 -26.40 -1.51 -4.31
CA GLU A 21 -25.12 -1.00 -3.80
C GLU A 21 -24.03 -2.08 -3.86
N ASP A 22 -24.35 -3.35 -3.58
CA ASP A 22 -23.43 -4.49 -3.75
C ASP A 22 -22.96 -4.64 -5.21
N ILE A 23 -23.86 -4.48 -6.18
CA ILE A 23 -23.49 -4.52 -7.60
C ILE A 23 -22.61 -3.33 -7.99
N LYS A 24 -22.88 -2.12 -7.50
CA LYS A 24 -22.01 -0.96 -7.75
C LYS A 24 -20.61 -1.17 -7.20
N ASN A 25 -20.49 -1.72 -6.00
CA ASN A 25 -19.21 -2.04 -5.39
C ASN A 25 -18.44 -3.08 -6.24
N LYS A 26 -19.10 -4.14 -6.71
CA LYS A 26 -18.50 -5.12 -7.63
C LYS A 26 -18.06 -4.50 -8.96
N ILE A 27 -18.85 -3.57 -9.50
CA ILE A 27 -18.45 -2.82 -10.71
C ILE A 27 -17.17 -2.04 -10.43
N ILE A 28 -17.08 -1.32 -9.32
CA ILE A 28 -15.90 -0.54 -8.93
C ILE A 28 -14.68 -1.47 -8.79
N GLU A 29 -14.83 -2.61 -8.12
CA GLU A 29 -13.75 -3.61 -7.95
C GLU A 29 -13.23 -4.13 -9.30
N ILE A 30 -14.14 -4.46 -10.24
CA ILE A 30 -13.76 -4.89 -11.58
C ILE A 30 -13.03 -3.77 -12.32
N LEU A 31 -13.51 -2.54 -12.22
CA LEU A 31 -12.94 -1.38 -12.90
C LEU A 31 -11.61 -0.91 -12.29
N PHE A 32 -11.28 -1.29 -11.06
CA PHE A 32 -9.93 -1.10 -10.51
C PHE A 32 -8.87 -1.93 -11.24
N GLN A 33 -9.27 -3.06 -11.85
CA GLN A 33 -8.38 -3.88 -12.67
C GLN A 33 -8.10 -3.27 -14.06
N GLY A 34 -8.89 -2.28 -14.48
CA GLY A 34 -8.76 -1.58 -15.75
C GLY A 34 -10.09 -1.28 -16.43
N GLU A 35 -10.02 -0.51 -17.52
CA GLU A 35 -11.19 -0.25 -18.37
C GLU A 35 -11.67 -1.53 -19.04
N ILE A 36 -12.98 -1.75 -19.08
CA ILE A 36 -13.60 -2.96 -19.63
C ILE A 36 -14.79 -2.61 -20.53
N THR A 37 -15.11 -3.45 -21.53
CA THR A 37 -16.30 -3.22 -22.33
C THR A 37 -17.57 -3.45 -21.51
N GLN A 38 -18.62 -2.66 -21.79
CA GLN A 38 -19.91 -2.83 -21.11
C GLN A 38 -20.50 -4.23 -21.33
N ARG A 39 -20.18 -4.89 -22.46
CA ARG A 39 -20.58 -6.27 -22.72
C ARG A 39 -19.87 -7.24 -21.77
N GLU A 40 -18.57 -7.17 -21.68
CA GLU A 40 -17.76 -8.02 -20.82
C GLU A 40 -18.09 -7.80 -19.33
N LEU A 41 -18.29 -6.55 -18.91
CA LEU A 41 -18.73 -6.21 -17.56
C LEU A 41 -20.07 -6.89 -17.23
N ARG A 42 -21.01 -6.88 -18.17
CA ARG A 42 -22.31 -7.58 -18.02
C ARG A 42 -22.13 -9.09 -17.85
N GLU A 43 -21.26 -9.69 -18.66
CA GLU A 43 -20.97 -11.13 -18.63
C GLU A 43 -20.35 -11.53 -17.27
N ARG A 44 -19.39 -10.74 -16.75
CA ARG A 44 -18.79 -10.99 -15.42
C ARG A 44 -19.80 -10.86 -14.27
N LEU A 45 -20.73 -9.93 -14.36
CA LEU A 45 -21.74 -9.70 -13.32
C LEU A 45 -22.96 -10.63 -13.42
N GLY A 46 -23.18 -11.30 -14.56
CA GLY A 46 -24.34 -12.18 -14.79
C GLY A 46 -25.69 -11.46 -14.78
N ILE A 47 -25.75 -10.16 -15.11
CA ILE A 47 -26.98 -9.36 -15.06
C ILE A 47 -27.50 -8.98 -16.44
N SER A 48 -28.77 -8.53 -16.51
CA SER A 48 -29.39 -8.12 -17.79
C SER A 48 -28.76 -6.83 -18.34
N LYS A 49 -28.84 -6.65 -19.66
CA LYS A 49 -28.32 -5.45 -20.34
C LYS A 49 -29.01 -4.17 -19.87
N SER A 50 -30.35 -4.22 -19.68
CA SER A 50 -31.13 -3.06 -19.23
C SER A 50 -30.74 -2.65 -17.83
N TYR A 51 -30.64 -3.61 -16.91
CA TYR A 51 -30.29 -3.37 -15.52
C TYR A 51 -28.84 -2.81 -15.38
N LEU A 52 -27.86 -3.40 -16.08
CA LEU A 52 -26.51 -2.83 -16.10
C LEU A 52 -26.50 -1.40 -16.63
N SER A 53 -27.24 -1.13 -17.73
CA SER A 53 -27.30 0.20 -18.33
C SER A 53 -27.85 1.27 -17.37
N GLU A 54 -28.85 0.91 -16.58
CA GLU A 54 -29.44 1.78 -15.55
C GLU A 54 -28.45 2.08 -14.42
N ILE A 55 -27.77 1.04 -13.89
CA ILE A 55 -26.75 1.19 -12.86
C ILE A 55 -25.60 2.08 -13.37
N LEU A 56 -25.06 1.77 -14.57
CA LEU A 56 -23.97 2.55 -15.14
C LEU A 56 -24.37 4.00 -15.41
N LYS A 57 -25.61 4.26 -15.83
CA LYS A 57 -26.10 5.62 -15.96
C LYS A 57 -26.09 6.35 -14.63
N SER A 58 -26.63 5.73 -13.58
CA SER A 58 -26.62 6.30 -12.21
C SER A 58 -25.21 6.56 -11.69
N MET A 59 -24.23 5.67 -11.99
CA MET A 59 -22.83 5.86 -11.60
C MET A 59 -22.13 6.96 -12.40
N GLU A 60 -22.45 7.08 -13.70
CA GLU A 60 -21.93 8.15 -14.56
C GLU A 60 -22.49 9.51 -14.18
N ASP A 61 -23.81 9.61 -13.91
CA ASP A 61 -24.46 10.84 -13.43
C ASP A 61 -23.88 11.33 -12.09
N LYS A 62 -23.41 10.40 -11.24
CA LYS A 62 -22.68 10.70 -9.99
C LYS A 62 -21.19 10.98 -10.23
N GLY A 63 -20.71 10.86 -11.47
CA GLY A 63 -19.32 11.05 -11.82
C GLY A 63 -18.38 9.94 -11.32
N THR A 64 -18.91 8.78 -10.88
CA THR A 64 -18.09 7.65 -10.37
C THR A 64 -17.36 6.94 -11.51
N ILE A 65 -18.00 6.82 -12.67
CA ILE A 65 -17.43 6.16 -13.85
C ILE A 65 -17.48 7.08 -15.07
N ILE A 66 -16.71 6.71 -16.08
CA ILE A 66 -16.73 7.33 -17.41
C ILE A 66 -17.06 6.25 -18.43
N ARG A 67 -17.94 6.56 -19.37
CA ARG A 67 -18.24 5.69 -20.52
C ARG A 67 -17.73 6.32 -21.80
N LYS A 68 -16.87 5.59 -22.51
CA LYS A 68 -16.30 6.02 -23.81
C LYS A 68 -16.87 5.15 -24.92
N LYS A 69 -17.47 5.76 -25.94
CA LYS A 69 -17.94 5.06 -27.12
C LYS A 69 -16.77 4.90 -28.09
N ILE A 70 -16.27 3.67 -28.24
CA ILE A 70 -15.14 3.35 -29.13
C ILE A 70 -15.65 3.10 -30.55
N THR A 71 -16.78 2.38 -30.69
CA THR A 71 -17.45 2.13 -31.97
C THR A 71 -18.95 2.30 -31.81
N LYS A 72 -19.70 2.18 -32.93
CA LYS A 72 -21.18 2.19 -32.87
C LYS A 72 -21.76 1.15 -31.90
N ARG A 73 -21.04 0.04 -31.64
CA ARG A 73 -21.51 -1.10 -30.83
C ARG A 73 -20.68 -1.34 -29.56
N THR A 74 -19.54 -0.68 -29.40
CA THR A 74 -18.62 -0.91 -28.30
C THR A 74 -18.55 0.33 -27.40
N ILE A 75 -18.97 0.15 -26.15
CA ILE A 75 -18.82 1.14 -25.09
C ILE A 75 -17.84 0.54 -24.07
N VAL A 76 -16.81 1.29 -23.73
CA VAL A 76 -15.85 0.98 -22.68
C VAL A 76 -16.22 1.78 -21.43
N VAL A 77 -16.16 1.11 -20.29
CA VAL A 77 -16.44 1.67 -18.96
C VAL A 77 -15.15 1.71 -18.19
N GLY A 78 -14.85 2.83 -17.57
CA GLY A 78 -13.69 3.01 -16.69
C GLY A 78 -14.07 3.83 -15.45
N LEU A 79 -13.25 3.78 -14.43
CA LEU A 79 -13.40 4.66 -13.27
C LEU A 79 -13.08 6.11 -13.67
N ASN A 80 -13.80 7.04 -13.07
CA ASN A 80 -13.41 8.45 -13.13
C ASN A 80 -12.19 8.65 -12.20
N LYS A 81 -10.99 8.65 -12.77
CA LYS A 81 -9.73 8.79 -12.01
C LYS A 81 -9.76 9.96 -11.02
N LYS A 82 -10.49 11.05 -11.31
CA LYS A 82 -10.60 12.21 -10.39
C LYS A 82 -11.38 11.94 -9.11
N LYS A 83 -12.16 10.85 -9.06
CA LYS A 83 -13.00 10.47 -7.90
C LYS A 83 -12.38 9.38 -7.03
N PHE A 84 -11.25 8.82 -7.44
CA PHE A 84 -10.57 7.75 -6.73
C PHE A 84 -9.07 8.02 -6.64
N LEU A 85 -8.48 7.64 -5.51
CA LEU A 85 -7.04 7.54 -5.32
C LEU A 85 -6.73 6.09 -4.93
N ARG A 86 -5.93 5.40 -5.74
CA ARG A 86 -5.55 4.00 -5.53
C ARG A 86 -4.16 3.97 -4.90
N ILE A 87 -4.06 3.36 -3.73
CA ILE A 87 -2.84 3.33 -2.93
C ILE A 87 -2.43 1.89 -2.69
N GLY A 88 -1.21 1.53 -3.10
CA GLY A 88 -0.56 0.30 -2.72
C GLY A 88 0.12 0.43 -1.37
N ILE A 89 0.05 -0.64 -0.58
CA ILE A 89 0.81 -0.81 0.67
C ILE A 89 1.24 -2.27 0.80
N LEU A 90 2.25 -2.53 1.62
CA LEU A 90 2.61 -3.88 2.01
C LEU A 90 1.84 -4.32 3.26
N LYS A 91 1.96 -5.60 3.63
CA LYS A 91 1.42 -6.14 4.88
C LYS A 91 2.29 -5.71 6.06
N ALA A 92 2.15 -4.47 6.53
CA ALA A 92 2.92 -3.92 7.64
C ALA A 92 2.07 -2.98 8.50
N SER A 93 2.42 -2.85 9.78
CA SER A 93 1.79 -1.87 10.68
C SER A 93 2.33 -0.44 10.47
N GLU A 94 3.38 -0.27 9.69
CA GLU A 94 3.98 1.00 9.28
C GLU A 94 2.97 2.00 8.69
N TYR A 95 1.94 1.50 8.02
CA TYR A 95 1.01 2.33 7.24
C TYR A 95 -0.16 2.90 8.04
N ALA A 96 0.00 3.06 9.37
CA ALA A 96 -1.00 3.62 10.26
C ALA A 96 -1.54 4.99 9.77
N ALA A 97 -0.64 5.90 9.34
CA ALA A 97 -1.02 7.20 8.81
C ALA A 97 -1.79 7.10 7.49
N VAL A 98 -1.51 6.09 6.64
CA VAL A 98 -2.23 5.88 5.38
C VAL A 98 -3.70 5.53 5.66
N PHE A 99 -3.96 4.65 6.63
CA PHE A 99 -5.32 4.27 7.02
C PHE A 99 -6.09 5.46 7.61
N LEU A 100 -5.49 6.23 8.52
CA LEU A 100 -6.10 7.43 9.07
C LEU A 100 -6.42 8.45 7.98
N SER A 101 -5.47 8.74 7.11
CA SER A 101 -5.65 9.68 5.99
C SER A 101 -6.79 9.25 5.05
N SER A 102 -6.90 7.95 4.78
CA SER A 102 -7.96 7.43 3.93
C SER A 102 -9.37 7.65 4.51
N LYS A 103 -9.49 7.70 5.83
CA LYS A 103 -10.73 7.98 6.54
C LYS A 103 -11.07 9.46 6.56
N GLU A 104 -10.07 10.33 6.69
CA GLU A 104 -10.26 11.77 6.82
C GLU A 104 -10.62 12.46 5.49
N ILE A 105 -10.12 11.95 4.35
CA ILE A 105 -10.39 12.52 3.03
C ILE A 105 -11.82 12.22 2.60
N LYS A 106 -12.58 13.27 2.24
CA LYS A 106 -13.98 13.19 1.81
C LYS A 106 -14.21 13.63 0.35
N GLU A 107 -13.25 14.32 -0.24
CA GLU A 107 -13.33 14.90 -1.59
C GLU A 107 -13.30 13.83 -2.69
N PHE A 108 -12.62 12.72 -2.42
CA PHE A 108 -12.52 11.55 -3.30
C PHE A 108 -12.39 10.26 -2.46
N SER A 109 -12.67 9.12 -3.10
CA SER A 109 -12.54 7.82 -2.44
C SER A 109 -11.10 7.33 -2.47
N VAL A 110 -10.55 6.99 -1.33
CA VAL A 110 -9.22 6.33 -1.22
C VAL A 110 -9.43 4.82 -1.20
N HIS A 111 -8.76 4.13 -2.12
CA HIS A 111 -8.78 2.67 -2.23
C HIS A 111 -7.41 2.08 -1.93
N ILE A 112 -7.30 1.36 -0.81
CA ILE A 112 -6.04 0.77 -0.35
C ILE A 112 -5.98 -0.69 -0.84
N ILE A 113 -4.92 -1.02 -1.57
CA ILE A 113 -4.60 -2.34 -2.09
C ILE A 113 -3.38 -2.87 -1.35
N ILE A 114 -3.50 -4.08 -0.79
CA ILE A 114 -2.43 -4.70 0.00
C ILE A 114 -1.67 -5.70 -0.88
N TYR A 115 -0.36 -5.52 -0.97
CA TYR A 115 0.57 -6.35 -1.74
C TYR A 115 1.38 -7.27 -0.83
N ASN A 116 1.81 -8.40 -1.37
CA ASN A 116 2.69 -9.33 -0.68
C ASN A 116 4.16 -8.86 -0.69
N ASN A 117 4.56 -8.19 -1.75
CA ASN A 117 5.92 -7.67 -1.92
C ASN A 117 5.95 -6.37 -2.73
N SER A 118 7.03 -5.61 -2.57
CA SER A 118 7.19 -4.30 -3.19
C SER A 118 7.40 -4.34 -4.70
N LEU A 119 7.87 -5.45 -5.27
CA LEU A 119 8.06 -5.57 -6.72
C LEU A 119 6.73 -5.63 -7.46
N GLU A 120 5.74 -6.37 -6.90
CA GLU A 120 4.38 -6.40 -7.44
C GLU A 120 3.72 -5.03 -7.33
N GLU A 121 3.87 -4.37 -6.18
CA GLU A 121 3.35 -3.03 -5.92
C GLU A 121 3.90 -2.01 -6.91
N MET A 122 5.23 -1.96 -7.08
CA MET A 122 5.89 -1.03 -8.00
C MET A 122 5.57 -1.33 -9.48
N ARG A 123 5.41 -2.59 -9.86
CA ARG A 123 4.94 -2.95 -11.20
C ARG A 123 3.54 -2.39 -11.46
N ASP A 124 2.65 -2.47 -10.48
CA ASP A 124 1.30 -1.97 -10.61
C ASP A 124 1.26 -0.42 -10.57
N LEU A 125 2.24 0.24 -9.94
CA LEU A 125 2.47 1.69 -10.08
C LEU A 125 2.89 2.05 -11.51
N LEU A 126 3.90 1.38 -12.08
CA LEU A 126 4.36 1.64 -13.45
C LEU A 126 3.29 1.39 -14.52
N THR A 127 2.42 0.42 -14.28
CA THR A 127 1.28 0.12 -15.18
C THR A 127 0.04 0.94 -14.86
N GLU A 128 0.15 1.93 -13.98
CA GLU A 128 -0.91 2.84 -13.57
C GLU A 128 -2.19 2.14 -13.04
N LYS A 129 -2.04 0.95 -12.46
CA LYS A 129 -3.11 0.28 -11.71
C LYS A 129 -3.30 0.88 -10.33
N ILE A 130 -2.24 1.44 -9.75
CA ILE A 130 -2.27 2.28 -8.54
C ILE A 130 -1.69 3.65 -8.86
N ASP A 131 -2.06 4.65 -8.05
CA ASP A 131 -1.63 6.04 -8.21
C ASP A 131 -0.46 6.37 -7.27
N ILE A 132 -0.40 5.69 -6.12
CA ILE A 132 0.63 5.80 -5.09
C ILE A 132 1.05 4.39 -4.67
N ALA A 133 2.35 4.18 -4.47
CA ALA A 133 2.92 3.03 -3.79
C ALA A 133 3.61 3.49 -2.50
N PHE A 134 3.28 2.85 -1.37
CA PHE A 134 4.04 3.00 -0.14
C PHE A 134 5.07 1.87 -0.03
N ALA A 135 6.09 1.96 -0.83
CA ALA A 135 7.11 0.94 -0.98
C ALA A 135 8.44 1.31 -0.30
N PRO A 136 9.34 0.34 -0.04
CA PRO A 136 10.66 0.61 0.47
C PRO A 136 11.42 1.62 -0.41
N ALA A 137 12.11 2.57 0.23
CA ALA A 137 12.83 3.63 -0.48
C ALA A 137 13.85 3.07 -1.49
N ILE A 138 14.51 1.97 -1.14
CA ILE A 138 15.44 1.28 -2.05
C ILE A 138 14.74 0.70 -3.27
N THR A 139 13.54 0.10 -3.10
CA THR A 139 12.77 -0.41 -4.24
C THR A 139 12.39 0.74 -5.16
N GLY A 140 11.86 1.83 -4.62
CA GLY A 140 11.52 3.04 -5.39
C GLY A 140 12.72 3.61 -6.15
N LEU A 141 13.88 3.68 -5.50
CA LEU A 141 15.11 4.18 -6.12
C LEU A 141 15.57 3.31 -7.31
N ILE A 142 15.53 1.99 -7.16
CA ILE A 142 15.88 1.08 -8.26
C ILE A 142 14.92 1.25 -9.44
N PHE A 143 13.63 1.40 -9.17
CA PHE A 143 12.64 1.66 -10.21
C PHE A 143 12.82 3.05 -10.85
N HIS A 144 13.22 4.08 -10.08
CA HIS A 144 13.60 5.39 -10.62
C HIS A 144 14.78 5.32 -11.59
N MET A 145 15.75 4.46 -11.32
CA MET A 145 16.89 4.27 -12.24
C MET A 145 16.49 3.62 -13.58
N VAL A 146 15.37 2.88 -13.60
CA VAL A 146 14.78 2.29 -14.81
C VAL A 146 13.84 3.28 -15.51
N ASP A 147 13.06 4.03 -14.72
CA ASP A 147 12.10 5.04 -15.19
C ASP A 147 12.18 6.29 -14.32
N ASN A 148 12.78 7.34 -14.83
CA ASN A 148 12.97 8.63 -14.13
C ASN A 148 11.65 9.33 -13.74
N ASP A 149 10.50 8.81 -14.19
CA ASP A 149 9.18 9.32 -13.80
C ASP A 149 8.76 8.83 -12.39
N VAL A 150 9.39 7.77 -11.88
CA VAL A 150 9.19 7.28 -10.51
C VAL A 150 9.85 8.23 -9.52
N VAL A 151 9.08 8.85 -8.62
CA VAL A 151 9.58 9.79 -7.62
C VAL A 151 9.01 9.50 -6.24
N MET A 152 9.79 9.79 -5.21
CA MET A 152 9.39 9.71 -3.80
C MET A 152 9.09 11.12 -3.27
N ILE A 153 7.87 11.33 -2.76
CA ILE A 153 7.42 12.65 -2.30
C ILE A 153 7.59 12.82 -0.79
N SER A 154 7.37 11.74 -0.03
CA SER A 154 7.46 11.74 1.43
C SER A 154 8.01 10.41 1.92
N ALA A 155 8.71 10.43 3.05
CA ALA A 155 8.96 9.23 3.83
C ALA A 155 7.69 8.76 4.55
N CYS A 156 7.71 7.55 5.13
CA CYS A 156 6.63 7.01 5.94
C CYS A 156 7.06 6.81 7.39
N SER A 157 8.14 6.08 7.58
CA SER A 157 8.69 5.83 8.93
C SER A 157 10.13 5.35 8.89
N ARG A 158 10.70 5.24 10.11
CA ARG A 158 11.97 4.57 10.40
C ARG A 158 11.75 3.47 11.43
N GLY A 159 12.57 2.44 11.42
CA GLY A 159 12.50 1.31 12.36
C GLY A 159 11.44 0.27 11.99
N GLY A 160 10.88 -0.40 13.00
CA GLY A 160 9.83 -1.41 12.82
C GLY A 160 10.28 -2.70 12.13
N SER A 161 11.58 -3.03 12.18
CA SER A 161 12.12 -4.23 11.54
C SER A 161 13.36 -4.73 12.26
N GLY A 162 13.74 -5.97 11.99
CA GLY A 162 14.93 -6.56 12.59
C GLY A 162 15.24 -7.94 12.06
N VAL A 163 16.22 -8.58 12.70
CA VAL A 163 16.62 -9.96 12.45
C VAL A 163 16.22 -10.83 13.63
N ILE A 164 15.68 -12.01 13.33
CA ILE A 164 15.38 -13.06 14.30
C ILE A 164 16.22 -14.28 13.92
N TYR A 165 16.94 -14.88 14.87
CA TYR A 165 17.76 -16.05 14.62
C TYR A 165 17.74 -17.02 15.80
N ARG A 166 17.87 -18.32 15.52
CA ARG A 166 17.85 -19.40 16.54
C ARG A 166 19.23 -19.76 17.03
N ASP A 167 20.16 -19.94 16.10
CA ASP A 167 21.47 -20.46 16.34
C ASP A 167 22.57 -19.44 16.05
N GLU A 168 23.75 -19.62 16.66
CA GLU A 168 24.92 -18.79 16.35
C GLU A 168 25.49 -19.09 14.95
N ARG A 169 25.30 -20.33 14.47
CA ARG A 169 25.68 -20.70 13.11
C ARG A 169 24.50 -20.50 12.17
N ILE A 170 24.63 -19.51 11.29
CA ILE A 170 23.63 -19.16 10.27
C ILE A 170 24.22 -19.48 8.90
N ASP A 171 23.69 -20.50 8.22
CA ASP A 171 24.03 -20.83 6.85
C ASP A 171 23.07 -20.13 5.87
N TYR A 172 21.79 -19.98 6.26
CA TYR A 172 20.75 -19.35 5.45
C TYR A 172 19.95 -18.32 6.26
N LEU A 173 19.73 -17.15 5.63
CA LEU A 173 18.88 -16.07 6.15
C LEU A 173 17.75 -15.80 5.16
N GLY A 174 16.49 -15.82 5.65
CA GLY A 174 15.31 -15.50 4.86
C GLY A 174 15.05 -13.99 4.80
N SER A 175 14.72 -13.48 3.60
CA SER A 175 14.49 -12.05 3.36
C SER A 175 13.53 -11.82 2.19
N THR A 176 13.22 -10.56 1.88
CA THR A 176 12.55 -10.13 0.64
C THR A 176 13.53 -9.38 -0.25
N PHE A 177 13.44 -9.63 -1.58
CA PHE A 177 14.39 -9.08 -2.55
C PHE A 177 14.16 -7.57 -2.80
N LEU A 178 15.25 -6.81 -2.95
CA LEU A 178 15.24 -5.36 -3.24
C LEU A 178 14.36 -4.55 -2.26
N SER A 179 14.42 -4.87 -0.99
CA SER A 179 13.64 -4.22 0.07
C SER A 179 14.54 -3.75 1.21
N THR A 180 13.98 -3.06 2.18
CA THR A 180 14.67 -2.74 3.44
C THR A 180 15.16 -4.00 4.14
N MET A 181 14.42 -5.12 4.02
CA MET A 181 14.84 -6.41 4.60
C MET A 181 16.10 -6.96 3.93
N ASP A 182 16.27 -6.76 2.62
CA ASP A 182 17.52 -7.13 1.93
C ASP A 182 18.71 -6.32 2.45
N ILE A 183 18.52 -5.02 2.67
CA ILE A 183 19.55 -4.15 3.28
C ILE A 183 19.95 -4.67 4.66
N ILE A 184 18.96 -4.93 5.52
CA ILE A 184 19.17 -5.46 6.88
C ILE A 184 19.90 -6.80 6.84
N SER A 185 19.50 -7.70 5.95
CA SER A 185 20.11 -9.01 5.78
C SER A 185 21.59 -8.90 5.42
N ARG A 186 21.94 -7.98 4.52
CA ARG A 186 23.33 -7.75 4.08
C ARG A 186 24.19 -7.10 5.16
N GLN A 187 23.61 -6.26 6.00
CA GLN A 187 24.33 -5.67 7.14
C GLN A 187 24.54 -6.68 8.29
N PHE A 188 23.54 -7.54 8.53
CA PHE A 188 23.62 -8.54 9.59
C PHE A 188 24.53 -9.70 9.23
N SER A 189 24.54 -10.13 7.97
CA SER A 189 25.23 -11.33 7.53
C SER A 189 26.69 -11.06 7.14
N ASP A 190 27.57 -11.99 7.48
CA ASP A 190 28.89 -12.05 6.85
C ASP A 190 28.81 -12.64 5.43
N LYS A 191 29.93 -12.65 4.68
CA LYS A 191 30.00 -13.16 3.30
C LYS A 191 29.68 -14.66 3.15
N LYS A 192 29.56 -15.41 4.25
CA LYS A 192 29.29 -16.86 4.23
C LYS A 192 27.83 -17.19 4.31
N VAL A 193 27.01 -16.27 4.86
CA VAL A 193 25.56 -16.46 4.98
C VAL A 193 24.92 -16.29 3.61
N ARG A 194 24.07 -17.24 3.22
CA ARG A 194 23.30 -17.19 1.97
C ARG A 194 21.92 -16.63 2.24
N ILE A 195 21.55 -15.57 1.52
CA ILE A 195 20.22 -14.98 1.62
C ILE A 195 19.27 -15.74 0.71
N LYS A 196 18.18 -16.27 1.27
CA LYS A 196 17.04 -16.84 0.54
C LYS A 196 15.92 -15.81 0.47
N TYR A 197 15.45 -15.50 -0.73
CA TYR A 197 14.38 -14.53 -0.93
C TYR A 197 13.03 -15.22 -1.04
N PHE A 198 12.02 -14.59 -0.42
CA PHE A 198 10.63 -15.03 -0.37
C PHE A 198 9.72 -13.92 -0.86
N SER A 199 8.52 -14.30 -1.31
CA SER A 199 7.56 -13.37 -1.91
C SER A 199 6.54 -12.81 -0.91
N SER A 200 6.49 -13.31 0.32
CA SER A 200 5.57 -12.83 1.35
C SER A 200 6.14 -13.05 2.76
N PRO A 201 5.65 -12.29 3.76
CA PRO A 201 6.05 -12.49 5.16
C PRO A 201 5.64 -13.88 5.67
N GLU A 202 4.51 -14.43 5.20
CA GLU A 202 4.05 -15.77 5.57
C GLU A 202 5.02 -16.86 5.08
N GLU A 203 5.57 -16.71 3.88
CA GLU A 203 6.59 -17.64 3.36
C GLU A 203 7.89 -17.58 4.17
N ILE A 204 8.32 -16.36 4.56
CA ILE A 204 9.49 -16.17 5.42
C ILE A 204 9.29 -16.90 6.75
N LEU A 205 8.16 -16.66 7.43
CA LEU A 205 7.82 -17.28 8.71
C LEU A 205 7.74 -18.80 8.60
N ASN A 206 7.05 -19.32 7.59
CA ASN A 206 6.92 -20.75 7.34
C ASN A 206 8.29 -21.42 7.16
N SER A 207 9.19 -20.76 6.40
CA SER A 207 10.56 -21.26 6.17
C SER A 207 11.40 -21.26 7.46
N TYR A 208 11.23 -20.24 8.31
CA TYR A 208 11.88 -20.14 9.61
C TYR A 208 11.39 -21.24 10.57
N TYR A 209 10.07 -21.41 10.71
CA TYR A 209 9.49 -22.42 11.59
C TYR A 209 9.83 -23.86 11.18
N ARG A 210 9.96 -24.13 9.88
CA ARG A 210 10.42 -25.44 9.37
C ARG A 210 11.92 -25.67 9.52
N GLY A 211 12.70 -24.63 9.84
CA GLY A 211 14.16 -24.71 9.92
C GLY A 211 14.87 -24.65 8.56
N ASP A 212 14.18 -24.29 7.47
CA ASP A 212 14.77 -24.13 6.14
C ASP A 212 15.75 -22.95 6.08
N VAL A 213 15.61 -22.00 7.00
CA VAL A 213 16.52 -20.89 7.28
C VAL A 213 16.70 -20.74 8.80
N GLN A 214 17.93 -20.39 9.24
CA GLN A 214 18.27 -20.24 10.66
C GLN A 214 18.00 -18.83 11.17
N ALA A 215 17.94 -17.86 10.27
CA ALA A 215 17.64 -16.47 10.57
C ALA A 215 16.64 -15.89 9.55
N ILE A 216 15.93 -14.85 9.95
CA ILE A 216 15.06 -14.08 9.07
C ILE A 216 15.20 -12.59 9.34
N SER A 217 15.16 -11.76 8.30
CA SER A 217 14.89 -10.32 8.40
C SER A 217 13.42 -10.07 8.10
N ILE A 218 12.72 -9.44 9.03
CA ILE A 218 11.29 -9.27 8.95
C ILE A 218 10.87 -7.96 9.66
N TRP A 219 9.69 -7.47 9.29
CA TRP A 219 9.12 -6.21 9.78
C TRP A 219 7.89 -6.43 10.68
N GLU A 220 7.48 -5.37 11.37
CA GLU A 220 6.29 -5.37 12.19
C GLU A 220 4.99 -5.43 11.34
N PRO A 221 3.97 -6.16 11.75
CA PRO A 221 3.83 -6.81 13.08
C PRO A 221 4.44 -8.20 13.17
N TYR A 222 4.98 -8.76 12.08
CA TYR A 222 5.51 -10.12 12.03
C TYR A 222 6.74 -10.32 12.92
N PHE A 223 7.57 -9.28 13.09
CA PHE A 223 8.69 -9.31 14.02
C PHE A 223 8.23 -9.54 15.48
N SER A 224 7.13 -8.93 15.89
CA SER A 224 6.53 -9.13 17.21
C SER A 224 5.86 -10.50 17.36
N ILE A 225 5.22 -11.03 16.31
CA ILE A 225 4.50 -12.31 16.31
C ILE A 225 5.42 -13.49 16.59
N VAL A 226 6.66 -13.47 16.09
CA VAL A 226 7.61 -14.56 16.33
C VAL A 226 8.07 -14.51 17.80
N GLU A 227 7.74 -15.54 18.57
CA GLU A 227 8.13 -15.63 19.99
C GLU A 227 9.49 -16.29 20.17
N GLU A 228 9.88 -17.21 19.27
CA GLU A 228 11.11 -17.99 19.35
C GLU A 228 12.29 -17.28 18.68
N GLY A 229 13.48 -17.45 19.30
CA GLY A 229 14.74 -16.94 18.75
C GLY A 229 15.22 -15.64 19.41
N LYS A 230 16.48 -15.32 19.14
CA LYS A 230 17.10 -14.05 19.53
C LYS A 230 16.68 -12.97 18.54
N LYS A 231 16.26 -11.80 19.05
CA LYS A 231 15.78 -10.67 18.26
C LYS A 231 16.76 -9.51 18.32
N ILE A 232 17.14 -9.00 17.16
CA ILE A 232 17.93 -7.77 17.02
C ILE A 232 17.11 -6.78 16.22
N GLN A 233 16.67 -5.69 16.87
CA GLN A 233 16.04 -4.57 16.17
C GLN A 233 17.05 -3.87 15.28
N PHE A 234 16.62 -3.50 14.08
CA PHE A 234 17.46 -2.75 13.18
C PHE A 234 17.46 -1.25 13.55
N SER A 235 18.54 -0.56 13.14
CA SER A 235 18.70 0.87 13.41
C SER A 235 17.52 1.70 12.87
N LYS A 236 17.07 2.67 13.68
CA LYS A 236 16.08 3.67 13.29
C LYS A 236 16.67 4.80 12.43
N ASP A 237 17.91 4.65 11.94
CA ASP A 237 18.60 5.70 11.17
C ASP A 237 18.29 5.65 9.66
N ILE A 238 17.60 4.60 9.22
CA ILE A 238 17.27 4.38 7.81
C ILE A 238 15.77 4.51 7.60
N ILE A 239 15.40 5.27 6.58
CA ILE A 239 14.01 5.32 6.10
C ILE A 239 13.64 3.95 5.53
N CYS A 240 12.51 3.40 6.00
CA CYS A 240 11.98 2.15 5.48
C CYS A 240 11.28 2.38 4.15
N CYS A 241 10.08 2.94 4.20
CA CYS A 241 9.20 3.14 3.07
C CYS A 241 8.86 4.62 2.87
N GLY A 242 8.25 4.93 1.73
CA GLY A 242 7.73 6.27 1.46
C GLY A 242 6.66 6.28 0.40
N LEU A 243 6.03 7.44 0.26
CA LEU A 243 5.05 7.75 -0.76
C LEU A 243 5.77 7.91 -2.10
N ILE A 244 5.61 6.94 -2.98
CA ILE A 244 6.19 6.88 -4.31
C ILE A 244 5.07 6.97 -5.34
N THR A 245 5.28 7.77 -6.38
CA THR A 245 4.33 7.96 -7.47
C THR A 245 5.05 8.21 -8.78
N LEU A 246 4.31 8.27 -9.88
CA LEU A 246 4.82 8.75 -11.15
C LEU A 246 4.70 10.28 -11.21
N LYS A 247 5.78 10.97 -11.55
CA LYS A 247 5.84 12.44 -11.60
C LYS A 247 4.73 13.03 -12.49
N LYS A 248 4.47 12.39 -13.63
CA LYS A 248 3.37 12.76 -14.56
C LYS A 248 1.97 12.65 -13.94
N ASN A 249 1.80 11.84 -12.89
CA ASN A 249 0.51 11.59 -12.24
C ASN A 249 0.27 12.46 -11.01
N ILE A 250 1.24 13.29 -10.60
CA ILE A 250 1.10 14.19 -9.45
C ILE A 250 0.00 15.22 -9.76
N ASP A 251 -1.11 15.11 -9.05
CA ASP A 251 -2.28 15.98 -9.16
C ASP A 251 -2.79 16.41 -7.78
N GLU A 252 -3.87 17.20 -7.76
CA GLU A 252 -4.47 17.70 -6.52
C GLU A 252 -4.86 16.61 -5.53
N ARG A 253 -5.22 15.40 -5.99
CA ARG A 253 -5.59 14.27 -5.12
C ARG A 253 -4.35 13.74 -4.38
N ILE A 254 -3.25 13.54 -5.10
CA ILE A 254 -1.98 13.07 -4.52
C ILE A 254 -1.43 14.11 -3.55
N LEU A 255 -1.45 15.38 -3.92
CA LEU A 255 -0.99 16.47 -3.06
C LEU A 255 -1.85 16.60 -1.80
N LYS A 256 -3.18 16.53 -1.94
CA LYS A 256 -4.11 16.55 -0.80
C LYS A 256 -3.91 15.34 0.11
N PHE A 257 -3.75 14.14 -0.47
CA PHE A 257 -3.45 12.95 0.30
C PHE A 257 -2.14 13.11 1.08
N ASN A 258 -1.08 13.61 0.45
CA ASN A 258 0.20 13.83 1.09
C ASN A 258 0.11 14.86 2.24
N GLU A 259 -0.67 15.91 2.09
CA GLU A 259 -0.94 16.89 3.16
C GLU A 259 -1.56 16.22 4.40
N VAL A 260 -2.65 15.46 4.20
CA VAL A 260 -3.35 14.75 5.29
C VAL A 260 -2.45 13.65 5.88
N PHE A 261 -1.70 12.94 5.04
CA PHE A 261 -0.73 11.93 5.48
C PHE A 261 0.37 12.52 6.38
N ASN A 262 0.90 13.69 6.04
CA ASN A 262 1.86 14.40 6.87
C ASN A 262 1.26 14.80 8.23
N TYR A 263 0.01 15.25 8.24
CA TYR A 263 -0.71 15.61 9.47
C TYR A 263 -0.92 14.38 10.38
N GLU A 264 -1.42 13.26 9.82
CA GLU A 264 -1.66 12.05 10.59
C GLU A 264 -0.36 11.37 11.06
N SER A 265 0.70 11.43 10.26
CA SER A 265 2.03 10.95 10.69
C SER A 265 2.55 11.74 11.90
N ASN A 266 2.34 13.06 11.95
CA ASN A 266 2.69 13.86 13.10
C ASN A 266 1.84 13.51 14.34
N ASN A 267 0.53 13.28 14.16
CA ASN A 267 -0.36 12.82 15.24
C ASN A 267 0.13 11.49 15.82
N LEU A 268 0.47 10.51 14.97
CA LEU A 268 1.01 9.21 15.41
C LEU A 268 2.34 9.35 16.15
N ARG A 269 3.23 10.25 15.71
CA ARG A 269 4.51 10.54 16.36
C ARG A 269 4.29 11.11 17.76
N GLU A 270 3.24 11.93 17.97
CA GLU A 270 2.82 12.45 19.26
C GLU A 270 2.02 11.45 20.11
N GLY A 271 1.83 10.21 19.63
CA GLY A 271 1.07 9.17 20.33
C GLY A 271 -0.45 9.26 20.13
N LYS A 272 -0.94 10.18 19.29
CA LYS A 272 -2.37 10.35 18.99
C LYS A 272 -2.84 9.34 17.96
N ASN A 273 -4.13 9.01 17.96
CA ASN A 273 -4.82 8.17 16.95
C ASN A 273 -4.28 6.74 16.81
N ARG A 274 -3.38 6.27 17.67
CA ARG A 274 -2.75 4.93 17.57
C ARG A 274 -3.76 3.80 17.74
N GLU A 275 -4.69 3.91 18.66
CA GLU A 275 -5.74 2.91 18.87
C GLU A 275 -6.65 2.78 17.64
N GLU A 276 -7.03 3.91 17.05
CA GLU A 276 -7.87 3.91 15.86
C GLU A 276 -7.16 3.29 14.67
N ALA A 277 -5.91 3.71 14.41
CA ALA A 277 -5.08 3.14 13.36
C ALA A 277 -4.90 1.63 13.56
N SER A 278 -4.64 1.18 14.80
CA SER A 278 -4.47 -0.24 15.12
C SER A 278 -5.73 -1.06 14.84
N LYS A 279 -6.91 -0.54 15.14
CA LYS A 279 -8.19 -1.19 14.81
C LYS A 279 -8.36 -1.36 13.30
N MET A 280 -8.06 -0.31 12.53
CA MET A 280 -8.16 -0.35 11.06
C MET A 280 -7.18 -1.36 10.45
N ILE A 281 -5.93 -1.36 10.91
CA ILE A 281 -4.89 -2.29 10.44
C ILE A 281 -5.23 -3.74 10.82
N SER A 282 -5.60 -3.98 12.08
CA SER A 282 -6.00 -5.30 12.59
C SER A 282 -7.10 -5.92 11.74
N GLN A 283 -8.15 -5.17 11.41
CA GLN A 283 -9.23 -5.61 10.55
C GLN A 283 -8.77 -5.94 9.12
N ARG A 284 -7.83 -5.16 8.58
CA ARG A 284 -7.37 -5.33 7.19
C ARG A 284 -6.35 -6.43 7.03
N LEU A 285 -5.46 -6.62 8.00
CA LEU A 285 -4.42 -7.66 7.97
C LEU A 285 -4.86 -8.96 8.64
N ASN A 286 -6.00 -8.96 9.35
CA ASN A 286 -6.49 -10.07 10.17
C ASN A 286 -5.44 -10.53 11.20
N ILE A 287 -4.84 -9.55 11.89
CA ILE A 287 -3.85 -9.73 12.96
C ILE A 287 -4.43 -9.13 14.24
N ASP A 288 -4.12 -9.75 15.38
CA ASP A 288 -4.57 -9.31 16.68
C ASP A 288 -4.30 -7.83 16.95
N TYR A 289 -5.29 -7.14 17.52
CA TYR A 289 -5.26 -5.71 17.79
C TYR A 289 -4.11 -5.30 18.72
N GLU A 290 -3.87 -6.07 19.78
CA GLU A 290 -2.83 -5.74 20.78
C GLU A 290 -1.43 -5.89 20.17
N ILE A 291 -1.25 -6.86 19.27
CA ILE A 291 0.01 -7.02 18.52
C ILE A 291 0.24 -5.81 17.61
N ILE A 292 -0.80 -5.37 16.88
CA ILE A 292 -0.68 -4.17 16.03
C ILE A 292 -0.37 -2.93 16.88
N LEU A 293 -1.13 -2.69 17.96
CA LEU A 293 -0.96 -1.51 18.81
C LEU A 293 0.47 -1.44 19.37
N LYS A 294 0.98 -2.55 19.89
CA LYS A 294 2.35 -2.64 20.41
C LYS A 294 3.40 -2.44 19.31
N SER A 295 3.16 -2.97 18.11
CA SER A 295 4.11 -2.86 16.98
C SER A 295 4.33 -1.42 16.52
N LEU A 296 3.34 -0.51 16.74
CA LEU A 296 3.49 0.91 16.41
C LEU A 296 4.59 1.61 17.23
N ASP A 297 4.97 1.09 18.40
CA ASP A 297 6.05 1.65 19.21
C ASP A 297 7.45 1.42 18.61
N SER A 298 7.54 0.47 17.69
CA SER A 298 8.79 0.15 16.98
C SER A 298 9.13 1.16 15.89
N TYR A 299 8.18 2.02 15.49
CA TYR A 299 8.35 3.01 14.43
C TYR A 299 8.59 4.42 14.94
N ILE A 300 9.35 5.19 14.17
CA ILE A 300 9.37 6.65 14.22
C ILE A 300 8.63 7.12 12.96
N PHE A 301 7.41 7.62 13.13
CA PHE A 301 6.62 8.18 12.03
C PHE A 301 7.23 9.52 11.62
N GLU A 302 7.74 9.57 10.40
CA GLU A 302 8.39 10.75 9.84
C GLU A 302 8.20 10.81 8.34
N THR A 303 7.77 11.98 7.85
CA THR A 303 7.46 12.18 6.42
C THR A 303 8.53 12.96 5.68
N LYS A 304 9.47 13.58 6.41
CA LYS A 304 10.60 14.26 5.79
C LYS A 304 11.58 13.25 5.23
N ILE A 305 12.07 13.55 4.04
CA ILE A 305 13.14 12.81 3.39
C ILE A 305 14.20 13.79 2.91
N ASP A 306 15.45 13.43 3.03
CA ASP A 306 16.57 14.18 2.48
C ASP A 306 17.55 13.29 1.70
N GLU A 307 18.54 13.94 1.12
CA GLU A 307 19.54 13.29 0.32
C GLU A 307 20.40 12.31 1.12
N GLU A 308 20.73 12.66 2.38
CA GLU A 308 21.52 11.83 3.26
C GLU A 308 20.82 10.51 3.61
N ASP A 309 19.49 10.52 3.67
CA ASP A 309 18.70 9.30 3.88
C ASP A 309 18.90 8.31 2.74
N ILE A 310 18.88 8.78 1.50
CA ILE A 310 19.10 7.94 0.33
C ILE A 310 20.57 7.52 0.22
N LYS A 311 21.52 8.41 0.52
CA LYS A 311 22.95 8.08 0.55
C LYS A 311 23.27 6.99 1.56
N LYS A 312 22.66 7.00 2.76
CA LYS A 312 22.80 5.92 3.74
C LYS A 312 22.38 4.57 3.17
N ILE A 313 21.21 4.52 2.52
CA ILE A 313 20.68 3.30 1.90
C ILE A 313 21.64 2.79 0.82
N THR A 314 22.09 3.68 -0.10
CA THR A 314 22.94 3.30 -1.22
C THR A 314 24.34 2.88 -0.80
N ASN A 315 24.90 3.50 0.24
CA ASN A 315 26.21 3.13 0.79
C ASN A 315 26.20 1.71 1.37
N ILE A 316 25.13 1.30 2.06
CA ILE A 316 25.01 -0.04 2.64
C ILE A 316 25.06 -1.13 1.56
N ILE A 317 24.43 -0.90 0.41
CA ILE A 317 24.40 -1.86 -0.69
C ILE A 317 25.59 -1.69 -1.67
N GLY A 318 26.52 -0.77 -1.36
CA GLY A 318 27.69 -0.52 -2.19
C GLY A 318 27.36 0.18 -3.53
N MET A 319 26.24 0.88 -3.59
CA MET A 319 25.82 1.61 -4.80
C MET A 319 26.27 3.07 -4.71
N ASN A 320 27.13 3.49 -5.64
CA ASN A 320 27.60 4.86 -5.71
C ASN A 320 26.78 5.62 -6.78
N LEU A 321 25.83 6.46 -6.33
CA LEU A 321 24.95 7.23 -7.21
C LEU A 321 25.38 8.70 -7.27
N ASN A 322 25.16 9.30 -8.44
CA ASN A 322 25.29 10.74 -8.60
C ASN A 322 24.19 11.45 -7.76
N GLU A 323 24.56 12.53 -7.11
CA GLU A 323 23.66 13.39 -6.33
C GLU A 323 22.43 13.84 -7.13
N GLU A 324 22.59 14.14 -8.41
CA GLU A 324 21.49 14.53 -9.29
C GLU A 324 20.40 13.43 -9.40
N VAL A 325 20.78 12.16 -9.45
CA VAL A 325 19.84 11.02 -9.46
C VAL A 325 19.04 10.99 -8.16
N ILE A 326 19.72 11.17 -7.02
CA ILE A 326 19.08 11.19 -5.70
C ILE A 326 18.09 12.36 -5.60
N LEU A 327 18.51 13.58 -5.99
CA LEU A 327 17.66 14.78 -5.94
C LEU A 327 16.44 14.65 -6.85
N ARG A 328 16.59 14.04 -8.03
CA ARG A 328 15.45 13.75 -8.92
C ARG A 328 14.49 12.73 -8.30
N PHE A 329 15.01 11.68 -7.67
CA PHE A 329 14.19 10.67 -7.01
C PHE A 329 13.36 11.27 -5.88
N ILE A 330 13.94 12.09 -5.00
CA ILE A 330 13.21 12.73 -3.89
C ILE A 330 12.42 13.98 -4.31
N ASN A 331 12.30 14.23 -5.62
CA ASN A 331 11.48 15.30 -6.24
C ASN A 331 11.74 16.71 -5.69
N ARG A 332 12.96 17.03 -5.24
CA ARG A 332 13.29 18.33 -4.65
C ARG A 332 13.36 19.50 -5.63
N GLN A 333 13.34 19.24 -6.94
CA GLN A 333 13.38 20.32 -7.94
C GLN A 333 12.07 21.15 -8.03
N GLN A 334 11.00 20.77 -7.34
CA GLN A 334 9.72 21.49 -7.34
C GLN A 334 9.48 22.39 -6.12
N ASN A 335 10.38 22.41 -5.12
CA ASN A 335 10.21 23.23 -3.91
C ASN A 335 10.88 24.62 -4.00
N SER A 336 11.22 25.06 -5.21
CA SER A 336 11.78 26.39 -5.48
C SER A 336 10.86 27.21 -6.42
N LEU A 337 9.54 27.21 -6.11
CA LEU A 337 8.58 28.16 -6.69
C LEU A 337 7.77 28.81 -5.58
#